data_c398ccaba21a46f42c957c529ff788e9
#
_entry.id   c398ccaba21a46f42c957c529ff788e9
#
_cell.length_a   1.000
_cell.length_b   1.000
_cell.length_c   1.000
_cell.angle_alpha   90.00
_cell.angle_beta   90.00
_cell.angle_gamma   90.00
#
_symmetry.space_group_name_H-M   'P 1'
#
loop_
_entity.id
_entity.type
_entity.pdbx_description
1 polymer ?
#
loop_
_entity_poly.entity_id
_entity_poly.type
_entity_poly.pdbx_seq_one_letter_code
_entity_poly.pdbx_strand_id
1 'polypeptide(L)'
;MKLPEFPVEGGCQCGAVRYLLKARPLVVYACHCKDCQRFSGTTHTLSMFVKADDIELITGELRGYDKAADSGRTVRMLGCLECGTKIWNEPLSFPGILVVRPGTLDDASWTRPVGNIWTDRALPWVEIDWSQPHFPGQPSDRQPLFDAYAAQIAKG
;
A
#
# COMPACT_ATOMS: atom_id res chain seq x y z
N MET A 1 2.90 -17.66 4.96
CA MET A 1 3.78 -16.48 5.09
C MET A 1 3.87 -16.11 6.56
N LYS A 2 5.07 -16.20 7.15
CA LYS A 2 5.27 -15.84 8.56
C LYS A 2 5.34 -14.32 8.71
N LEU A 3 4.50 -13.75 9.56
CA LEU A 3 4.57 -12.34 9.92
C LEU A 3 5.71 -12.09 10.93
N PRO A 4 6.32 -10.88 10.93
CA PRO A 4 7.23 -10.47 11.99
C PRO A 4 6.50 -10.25 13.32
N GLU A 5 7.26 -10.08 14.38
CA GLU A 5 6.75 -9.52 15.62
C GLU A 5 6.56 -8.00 15.45
N PHE A 6 5.42 -7.47 15.91
CA PHE A 6 5.14 -6.04 15.86
C PHE A 6 5.50 -5.38 17.20
N PRO A 7 5.91 -4.08 17.20
CA PRO A 7 5.95 -3.18 16.06
C PRO A 7 7.13 -3.42 15.12
N VAL A 8 6.97 -3.07 13.85
CA VAL A 8 8.05 -3.01 12.87
C VAL A 8 8.31 -1.56 12.44
N GLU A 9 9.53 -1.28 12.03
CA GLU A 9 9.96 0.06 11.64
C GLU A 9 9.98 0.25 10.13
N GLY A 10 9.86 1.52 9.72
CA GLY A 10 10.02 1.95 8.35
C GLY A 10 10.35 3.44 8.27
N GLY A 11 10.64 3.89 7.07
CA GLY A 11 10.96 5.30 6.87
C GLY A 11 11.29 5.66 5.43
N CYS A 12 11.80 6.87 5.25
CA CYS A 12 12.21 7.37 3.95
C CYS A 12 13.67 7.07 3.64
N GLN A 13 14.04 7.25 2.37
CA GLN A 13 15.40 6.98 1.89
C GLN A 13 16.48 7.83 2.59
N CYS A 14 16.18 9.09 2.93
CA CYS A 14 17.16 9.96 3.61
C CYS A 14 17.20 9.80 5.14
N GLY A 15 16.28 9.01 5.73
CA GLY A 15 16.20 8.77 7.16
C GLY A 15 15.49 9.86 7.96
N ALA A 16 15.09 10.98 7.36
CA ALA A 16 14.40 12.08 8.06
C ALA A 16 13.04 11.64 8.61
N VAL A 17 12.29 10.86 7.83
CA VAL A 17 10.99 10.27 8.25
C VAL A 17 11.22 8.87 8.78
N ARG A 18 10.74 8.62 10.01
CA ARG A 18 10.67 7.29 10.62
C ARG A 18 9.27 7.06 11.18
N TYR A 19 8.76 5.85 11.04
CA TYR A 19 7.47 5.45 11.59
C TYR A 19 7.50 4.02 12.14
N LEU A 20 6.55 3.73 13.03
CA LEU A 20 6.26 2.39 13.52
C LEU A 20 4.94 1.90 12.92
N LEU A 21 4.91 0.65 12.49
CA LEU A 21 3.69 -0.11 12.24
C LEU A 21 3.47 -1.03 13.44
N LYS A 22 2.45 -0.74 14.24
CA LYS A 22 2.20 -1.39 15.55
C LYS A 22 1.47 -2.72 15.44
N ALA A 23 0.80 -2.97 14.32
CA ALA A 23 0.02 -4.19 14.12
C ALA A 23 0.08 -4.65 12.65
N ARG A 24 -0.33 -5.90 12.42
CA ARG A 24 -0.39 -6.47 11.07
C ARG A 24 -1.31 -5.67 10.14
N PRO A 25 -0.98 -5.57 8.86
CA PRO A 25 -1.87 -4.94 7.88
C PRO A 25 -3.15 -5.76 7.68
N LEU A 26 -4.17 -5.08 7.17
CA LEU A 26 -5.43 -5.70 6.78
C LEU A 26 -5.28 -6.52 5.49
N VAL A 27 -4.45 -6.02 4.56
CA VAL A 27 -4.16 -6.67 3.27
C VAL A 27 -2.97 -6.01 2.59
N VAL A 28 -2.27 -6.78 1.73
CA VAL A 28 -1.29 -6.28 0.76
C VAL A 28 -1.71 -6.74 -0.63
N TYR A 29 -1.79 -5.81 -1.59
CA TYR A 29 -2.12 -6.11 -2.99
C TYR A 29 -1.38 -5.17 -3.95
N ALA A 30 -1.34 -5.55 -5.24
CA ALA A 30 -0.77 -4.73 -6.30
C ALA A 30 -1.86 -3.87 -6.98
N CYS A 31 -1.56 -2.59 -7.23
CA CYS A 31 -2.44 -1.67 -7.92
C CYS A 31 -1.79 -1.15 -9.21
N HIS A 32 -2.41 -1.46 -10.36
CA HIS A 32 -1.91 -1.12 -11.70
C HIS A 32 -2.52 0.16 -12.28
N CYS A 33 -3.31 0.94 -11.52
CA CYS A 33 -3.92 2.17 -12.05
C CYS A 33 -2.85 3.19 -12.49
N LYS A 34 -3.23 4.09 -13.41
CA LYS A 34 -2.30 5.10 -13.93
C LYS A 34 -1.78 6.06 -12.85
N ASP A 35 -2.58 6.31 -11.82
CA ASP A 35 -2.14 7.11 -10.68
C ASP A 35 -1.01 6.42 -9.91
N CYS A 36 -1.15 5.12 -9.65
CA CYS A 36 -0.11 4.34 -8.99
C CYS A 36 1.17 4.27 -9.83
N GLN A 37 1.05 4.04 -11.15
CA GLN A 37 2.19 4.04 -12.06
C GLN A 37 2.94 5.37 -12.05
N ARG A 38 2.23 6.50 -12.17
CA ARG A 38 2.83 7.86 -12.15
C ARG A 38 3.41 8.22 -10.80
N PHE A 39 2.71 7.86 -9.72
CA PHE A 39 3.14 8.16 -8.37
C PHE A 39 4.44 7.47 -7.98
N SER A 40 4.62 6.23 -8.42
CA SER A 40 5.80 5.42 -8.10
C SER A 40 6.90 5.48 -9.16
N GLY A 41 6.58 5.88 -10.40
CA GLY A 41 7.51 5.76 -11.53
C GLY A 41 7.77 4.32 -11.95
N THR A 42 6.87 3.38 -11.58
CA THR A 42 6.99 1.94 -11.89
C THR A 42 5.73 1.41 -12.56
N THR A 43 5.67 0.10 -12.80
CA THR A 43 4.54 -0.56 -13.47
C THR A 43 3.27 -0.65 -12.62
N HIS A 44 3.43 -0.66 -11.31
CA HIS A 44 2.36 -0.74 -10.31
C HIS A 44 2.91 -0.32 -8.93
N THR A 45 2.06 -0.20 -7.95
CA THR A 45 2.47 -0.06 -6.55
C THR A 45 1.96 -1.23 -5.73
N LEU A 46 2.72 -1.64 -4.74
CA LEU A 46 2.17 -2.40 -3.63
C LEU A 46 1.42 -1.45 -2.70
N SER A 47 0.25 -1.88 -2.31
CA SER A 47 -0.67 -1.15 -1.42
C SER A 47 -0.90 -1.99 -0.19
N MET A 48 -0.40 -1.53 0.96
CA MET A 48 -0.59 -2.17 2.25
C MET A 48 -1.61 -1.37 3.05
N PHE A 49 -2.81 -1.91 3.23
CA PHE A 49 -3.86 -1.29 4.04
C PHE A 49 -3.59 -1.52 5.49
N VAL A 50 -3.53 -0.45 6.26
CA VAL A 50 -3.36 -0.47 7.72
C VAL A 50 -4.38 0.45 8.37
N LYS A 51 -4.72 0.21 9.62
CA LYS A 51 -5.49 1.18 10.39
C LYS A 51 -4.59 2.37 10.73
N ALA A 52 -5.13 3.58 10.66
CA ALA A 52 -4.36 4.78 10.99
C ALA A 52 -3.83 4.75 12.43
N ASP A 53 -4.58 4.19 13.37
CA ASP A 53 -4.19 4.04 14.78
C ASP A 53 -3.01 3.07 14.99
N ASP A 54 -2.75 2.21 14.00
CA ASP A 54 -1.63 1.27 14.01
C ASP A 54 -0.33 1.86 13.42
N ILE A 55 -0.36 3.11 12.93
CA ILE A 55 0.83 3.84 12.46
C ILE A 55 1.17 4.95 13.44
N GLU A 56 2.45 5.05 13.76
CA GLU A 56 3.00 6.12 14.58
C GLU A 56 4.17 6.78 13.85
N LEU A 57 4.04 8.07 13.52
CA LEU A 57 5.13 8.86 12.96
C LEU A 57 6.08 9.25 14.10
N ILE A 58 7.31 8.75 14.07
CA ILE A 58 8.30 8.96 15.12
C ILE A 58 9.10 10.22 14.87
N THR A 59 9.56 10.42 13.64
CA THR A 59 10.33 11.60 13.25
C THR A 59 9.96 12.09 11.86
N GLY A 60 10.28 13.34 11.59
CA GLY A 60 10.18 13.97 10.27
C GLY A 60 8.79 14.52 9.96
N GLU A 61 8.69 15.11 8.78
CA GLU A 61 7.48 15.73 8.28
C GLU A 61 7.08 15.13 6.93
N LEU A 62 5.79 15.00 6.73
CA LEU A 62 5.22 14.53 5.47
C LEU A 62 4.63 15.72 4.70
N ARG A 63 4.94 15.76 3.43
CA ARG A 63 4.32 16.67 2.46
C ARG A 63 3.44 15.89 1.51
N GLY A 64 2.30 16.45 1.18
CA GLY A 64 1.38 15.80 0.26
C GLY A 64 0.51 16.77 -0.51
N TYR A 65 -0.33 16.18 -1.34
CA TYR A 65 -1.37 16.86 -2.10
C TYR A 65 -2.59 15.97 -2.25
N ASP A 66 -3.75 16.58 -2.38
CA ASP A 66 -4.99 15.89 -2.61
C ASP A 66 -5.20 15.70 -4.11
N LYS A 67 -5.48 14.47 -4.52
CA LYS A 67 -5.72 14.09 -5.91
C LYS A 67 -7.09 13.45 -6.08
N ALA A 68 -7.85 13.90 -7.07
CA ALA A 68 -9.00 13.13 -7.58
C ALA A 68 -8.45 11.92 -8.36
N ALA A 69 -8.67 10.72 -7.82
CA ALA A 69 -8.29 9.47 -8.46
C ALA A 69 -9.25 9.11 -9.61
N ASP A 70 -8.84 8.21 -10.51
CA ASP A 70 -9.69 7.67 -11.59
C ASP A 70 -11.00 7.05 -11.09
N SER A 71 -11.03 6.63 -9.83
CA SER A 71 -12.24 6.16 -9.14
C SER A 71 -13.24 7.26 -8.75
N GLY A 72 -12.91 8.54 -9.02
CA GLY A 72 -13.69 9.72 -8.59
C GLY A 72 -13.53 10.08 -7.11
N ARG A 73 -12.71 9.34 -6.35
CA ARG A 73 -12.45 9.58 -4.91
C ARG A 73 -11.22 10.44 -4.72
N THR A 74 -11.23 11.29 -3.71
CA THR A 74 -10.02 12.04 -3.35
C THR A 74 -9.10 11.20 -2.48
N VAL A 75 -7.83 11.22 -2.84
CA VAL A 75 -6.74 10.54 -2.12
C VAL A 75 -5.67 11.56 -1.81
N ARG A 76 -5.32 11.69 -0.55
CA ARG A 76 -4.15 12.47 -0.12
C ARG A 76 -2.90 11.60 -0.23
N MET A 77 -1.95 12.07 -1.02
CA MET A 77 -0.71 11.35 -1.32
C MET A 77 0.43 12.00 -0.54
N LEU A 78 1.06 11.25 0.36
CA LEU A 78 2.04 11.75 1.32
C LEU A 78 3.43 11.14 1.10
N GLY A 79 4.44 11.99 1.19
CA GLY A 79 5.83 11.60 1.12
C GLY A 79 6.70 12.44 2.05
N CYS A 80 7.94 12.03 2.23
CA CYS A 80 8.93 12.76 3.00
C CYS A 80 9.11 14.18 2.43
N LEU A 81 9.07 15.18 3.30
CA LEU A 81 9.28 16.57 2.91
C LEU A 81 10.66 16.79 2.29
N GLU A 82 11.70 16.13 2.82
CA GLU A 82 13.10 16.32 2.41
C GLU A 82 13.46 15.60 1.12
N CYS A 83 13.19 14.28 1.03
CA CYS A 83 13.65 13.48 -0.12
C CYS A 83 12.54 13.02 -1.07
N GLY A 84 11.28 13.32 -0.75
CA GLY A 84 10.14 12.96 -1.59
C GLY A 84 9.77 11.47 -1.61
N THR A 85 10.45 10.60 -0.83
CA THR A 85 10.06 9.18 -0.72
C THR A 85 8.59 9.07 -0.36
N LYS A 86 7.83 8.34 -1.17
CA LYS A 86 6.40 8.14 -0.96
C LYS A 86 6.17 7.15 0.18
N ILE A 87 5.49 7.58 1.24
CA ILE A 87 5.31 6.80 2.47
C ILE A 87 3.93 6.14 2.50
N TRP A 88 2.85 6.92 2.47
CA TRP A 88 1.49 6.39 2.41
C TRP A 88 0.53 7.32 1.69
N ASN A 89 -0.65 6.79 1.41
CA ASN A 89 -1.79 7.56 0.94
C ASN A 89 -2.91 7.49 1.99
N GLU A 90 -3.69 8.56 2.08
CA GLU A 90 -4.91 8.66 2.87
C GLU A 90 -6.12 8.71 1.92
N PRO A 91 -6.87 7.61 1.75
CA PRO A 91 -8.11 7.65 0.99
C PRO A 91 -9.17 8.40 1.80
N LEU A 92 -9.51 9.61 1.42
CA LEU A 92 -10.44 10.46 2.20
C LEU A 92 -11.86 9.89 2.29
N SER A 93 -12.21 8.97 1.40
CA SER A 93 -13.49 8.23 1.45
C SER A 93 -13.49 7.04 2.42
N PHE A 94 -12.35 6.71 3.02
CA PHE A 94 -12.18 5.64 4.01
C PHE A 94 -11.38 6.17 5.21
N PRO A 95 -11.99 7.03 6.04
CA PRO A 95 -11.31 7.57 7.21
C PRO A 95 -10.84 6.45 8.13
N GLY A 96 -9.68 6.62 8.73
CA GLY A 96 -9.07 5.61 9.60
C GLY A 96 -8.25 4.52 8.89
N ILE A 97 -8.10 4.60 7.56
CA ILE A 97 -7.23 3.71 6.79
C ILE A 97 -6.10 4.50 6.13
N LEU A 98 -4.90 3.99 6.25
CA LEU A 98 -3.72 4.42 5.48
C LEU A 98 -3.33 3.33 4.49
N VAL A 99 -2.81 3.75 3.34
CA VAL A 99 -2.26 2.85 2.31
C VAL A 99 -0.76 3.05 2.28
N VAL A 100 -0.06 2.30 3.11
CA VAL A 100 1.40 2.38 3.27
C VAL A 100 2.08 1.72 2.07
N ARG A 101 3.26 2.24 1.70
CA ARG A 101 4.13 1.64 0.70
C ARG A 101 5.04 0.61 1.36
N PRO A 102 4.84 -0.70 1.13
CA PRO A 102 5.60 -1.73 1.84
C PRO A 102 7.13 -1.60 1.68
N GLY A 103 7.59 -1.14 0.53
CA GLY A 103 9.01 -0.90 0.27
C GLY A 103 9.66 0.18 1.14
N THR A 104 8.89 0.87 1.99
CA THR A 104 9.42 1.81 2.99
C THR A 104 9.61 1.20 4.38
N LEU A 105 9.23 -0.07 4.57
CA LEU A 105 9.59 -0.83 5.76
C LEU A 105 11.08 -1.19 5.72
N ASP A 106 11.72 -1.26 6.86
CA ASP A 106 13.13 -1.68 6.97
C ASP A 106 13.31 -3.14 6.53
N ASP A 107 12.33 -4.00 6.83
CA ASP A 107 12.20 -5.34 6.25
C ASP A 107 10.83 -5.49 5.60
N ALA A 108 10.79 -5.51 4.29
CA ALA A 108 9.58 -5.70 3.49
C ALA A 108 9.39 -7.15 3.00
N SER A 109 10.26 -8.09 3.36
CA SER A 109 10.30 -9.46 2.81
C SER A 109 9.01 -10.25 3.04
N TRP A 110 8.26 -9.90 4.06
CA TRP A 110 7.00 -10.51 4.46
C TRP A 110 5.75 -9.88 3.81
N THR A 111 5.91 -8.82 3.00
CA THR A 111 4.78 -8.04 2.45
C THR A 111 4.31 -8.54 1.09
N ARG A 112 4.15 -9.86 0.95
CA ARG A 112 3.73 -10.48 -0.31
C ARG A 112 2.30 -10.11 -0.67
N PRO A 113 2.04 -9.57 -1.89
CA PRO A 113 0.68 -9.26 -2.33
C PRO A 113 -0.15 -10.54 -2.55
N VAL A 114 -1.45 -10.44 -2.33
CA VAL A 114 -2.42 -11.55 -2.48
C VAL A 114 -3.37 -11.35 -3.65
N GLY A 115 -3.18 -10.33 -4.45
CA GLY A 115 -4.03 -10.07 -5.60
C GLY A 115 -3.70 -8.76 -6.29
N ASN A 116 -4.48 -8.45 -7.32
CA ASN A 116 -4.23 -7.35 -8.24
C ASN A 116 -5.51 -6.54 -8.50
N ILE A 117 -5.43 -5.21 -8.51
CA ILE A 117 -6.53 -4.33 -8.92
C ILE A 117 -6.10 -3.44 -10.09
N TRP A 118 -7.07 -2.98 -10.87
CA TRP A 118 -6.85 -2.22 -12.10
C TRP A 118 -6.04 -3.00 -13.13
N THR A 119 -6.31 -4.29 -13.28
CA THR A 119 -5.58 -5.17 -14.22
C THR A 119 -5.74 -4.74 -15.66
N ASP A 120 -6.86 -4.07 -16.05
CA ASP A 120 -7.04 -3.47 -17.38
C ASP A 120 -6.06 -2.33 -17.69
N ARG A 121 -5.36 -1.83 -16.69
CA ARG A 121 -4.36 -0.78 -16.82
C ARG A 121 -2.93 -1.30 -16.65
N ALA A 122 -2.78 -2.58 -16.37
CA ALA A 122 -1.46 -3.20 -16.29
C ALA A 122 -0.74 -3.08 -17.64
N LEU A 123 0.58 -2.88 -17.58
CA LEU A 123 1.39 -2.88 -18.79
C LEU A 123 1.43 -4.30 -19.38
N PRO A 124 1.40 -4.48 -20.70
CA PRO A 124 1.18 -5.79 -21.34
C PRO A 124 2.26 -6.84 -21.05
N TRP A 125 3.42 -6.41 -20.57
CA TRP A 125 4.54 -7.28 -20.24
C TRP A 125 4.68 -7.56 -18.73
N VAL A 126 3.77 -7.03 -17.91
CA VAL A 126 3.74 -7.33 -16.46
C VAL A 126 3.04 -8.67 -16.25
N GLU A 127 3.75 -9.57 -15.60
CA GLU A 127 3.18 -10.86 -15.22
C GLU A 127 2.23 -10.70 -14.03
N ILE A 128 1.02 -11.20 -14.19
CA ILE A 128 -0.03 -11.23 -13.17
C ILE A 128 -0.37 -12.69 -12.87
N ASP A 129 -0.36 -13.06 -11.59
CA ASP A 129 -0.85 -14.35 -11.15
C ASP A 129 -2.39 -14.33 -11.15
N TRP A 130 -2.98 -14.81 -12.25
CA TRP A 130 -4.43 -14.86 -12.45
C TRP A 130 -5.14 -15.87 -11.55
N SER A 131 -4.42 -16.70 -10.79
CA SER A 131 -5.01 -17.58 -9.79
C SER A 131 -5.39 -16.85 -8.49
N GLN A 132 -4.85 -15.64 -8.30
CA GLN A 132 -5.16 -14.78 -7.16
C GLN A 132 -6.38 -13.88 -7.44
N PRO A 133 -7.02 -13.33 -6.42
CA PRO A 133 -8.05 -12.30 -6.60
C PRO A 133 -7.56 -11.16 -7.50
N HIS A 134 -8.30 -10.89 -8.56
CA HIS A 134 -7.96 -9.84 -9.50
C HIS A 134 -9.21 -9.09 -9.95
N PHE A 135 -9.04 -7.78 -10.21
CA PHE A 135 -10.13 -6.88 -10.57
C PHE A 135 -9.71 -5.99 -11.73
N PRO A 136 -10.53 -5.88 -12.80
CA PRO A 136 -10.20 -5.05 -13.97
C PRO A 136 -10.05 -3.57 -13.62
N GLY A 137 -10.84 -3.07 -12.65
CA GLY A 137 -10.82 -1.70 -12.18
C GLY A 137 -10.76 -1.59 -10.67
N GLN A 138 -11.44 -0.55 -10.14
CA GLN A 138 -11.62 -0.38 -8.71
C GLN A 138 -12.63 -1.39 -8.18
N PRO A 139 -12.25 -2.29 -7.26
CA PRO A 139 -13.22 -3.22 -6.70
C PRO A 139 -14.30 -2.49 -5.89
N SER A 140 -15.55 -2.86 -6.09
CA SER A 140 -16.68 -2.45 -5.25
C SER A 140 -16.64 -3.14 -3.89
N ASP A 141 -16.17 -4.39 -3.87
CA ASP A 141 -15.95 -5.19 -2.67
C ASP A 141 -14.50 -5.68 -2.65
N ARG A 142 -13.82 -5.49 -1.53
CA ARG A 142 -12.43 -5.96 -1.30
C ARG A 142 -12.36 -7.21 -0.44
N GLN A 143 -13.51 -7.77 -0.03
CA GLN A 143 -13.52 -8.94 0.84
C GLN A 143 -12.67 -10.10 0.29
N PRO A 144 -12.70 -10.41 -1.03
CA PRO A 144 -11.84 -11.47 -1.57
C PRO A 144 -10.34 -11.25 -1.34
N LEU A 145 -9.88 -9.99 -1.33
CA LEU A 145 -8.47 -9.66 -1.02
C LEU A 145 -8.16 -9.85 0.47
N PHE A 146 -9.08 -9.46 1.36
CA PHE A 146 -8.91 -9.65 2.80
C PHE A 146 -8.90 -11.14 3.16
N ASP A 147 -9.80 -11.93 2.57
CA ASP A 147 -9.88 -13.38 2.80
C ASP A 147 -8.62 -14.09 2.29
N ALA A 148 -8.13 -13.72 1.11
CA ALA A 148 -6.88 -14.26 0.56
C ALA A 148 -5.68 -13.93 1.45
N TYR A 149 -5.62 -12.71 2.01
CA TYR A 149 -4.55 -12.32 2.91
C TYR A 149 -4.62 -13.07 4.24
N ALA A 150 -5.80 -13.22 4.83
CA ALA A 150 -6.00 -14.01 6.03
C ALA A 150 -5.59 -15.47 5.81
N ALA A 151 -5.99 -16.07 4.70
CA ALA A 151 -5.61 -17.44 4.33
C ALA A 151 -4.10 -17.59 4.11
N GLN A 152 -3.43 -16.59 3.52
CA GLN A 152 -1.98 -16.60 3.33
C GLN A 152 -1.21 -16.57 4.67
N ILE A 153 -1.69 -15.81 5.63
CA ILE A 153 -1.11 -15.74 6.98
C ILE A 153 -1.34 -17.08 7.71
N ALA A 154 -2.53 -17.65 7.64
CA ALA A 154 -2.86 -18.90 8.32
C ALA A 154 -2.04 -20.11 7.85
N LYS A 155 -1.51 -20.08 6.63
CA LYS A 155 -0.64 -21.13 6.07
C LYS A 155 0.82 -21.04 6.50
N GLY A 156 1.18 -20.02 7.21
CA GLY A 156 2.53 -19.67 7.55
C GLY A 156 3.34 -19.89 8.54
#